data_95674a58d072fcac3beab5108ca65461
#
_entry.id   95674a58d072fcac3beab5108ca65461
#
_cell.length_a   1.000
_cell.length_b   1.000
_cell.length_c   1.000
_cell.angle_alpha   90.00
_cell.angle_beta   90.00
_cell.angle_gamma   90.00
#
_symmetry.space_group_name_H-M   'P 1'
#
loop_
_entity.id
_entity.type
_entity.pdbx_description
1 polymer ?
#
loop_
_entity_poly.entity_id
_entity_poly.type
_entity_poly.pdbx_seq_one_letter_code
_entity_poly.pdbx_strand_id
1 'polypeptide(L)'
;MCIRDRHHPTEKERPFDEAPFGVVGLETAVPVTITELVRTGVLTPLQMVEKMSYNPAKILGIDRGVLAPGKVADITVVNPTEEYDIDSNRFASKGKNTPFEGKHVYGKVLYTLVNGRVVYSDHNGTEILIEREVPKL
;
A
#
# COMPACT_ATOMS: atom_id res chain seq x y z
N MET A 1 19.83 -3.04 -1.47
CA MET A 1 19.10 -3.51 -0.27
C MET A 1 17.61 -3.49 -0.56
N CYS A 2 16.97 -4.63 -0.56
CA CYS A 2 15.53 -4.74 -0.78
C CYS A 2 14.81 -4.50 0.55
N ILE A 3 14.34 -3.30 0.77
CA ILE A 3 13.64 -2.92 2.01
C ILE A 3 12.28 -3.62 2.12
N ARG A 4 11.74 -4.10 1.01
CA ARG A 4 10.41 -4.67 0.88
C ARG A 4 10.38 -6.12 0.45
N ASP A 5 11.42 -6.88 0.80
CA ASP A 5 11.45 -8.32 0.54
C ASP A 5 10.48 -9.07 1.46
N ARG A 6 9.72 -9.95 0.82
CA ARG A 6 8.77 -10.82 1.50
C ARG A 6 9.43 -12.17 1.70
N HIS A 7 9.81 -12.46 2.91
CA HIS A 7 10.35 -13.76 3.29
C HIS A 7 9.32 -14.57 4.08
N HIS A 8 9.49 -15.88 4.03
CA HIS A 8 8.63 -16.76 4.82
C HIS A 8 8.83 -16.48 6.32
N PRO A 9 7.79 -16.56 7.16
CA PRO A 9 7.91 -16.30 8.59
C PRO A 9 9.06 -17.07 9.26
N THR A 10 9.23 -18.35 8.94
CA THR A 10 10.31 -19.19 9.50
C THR A 10 11.73 -18.70 9.14
N GLU A 11 11.90 -17.96 8.03
CA GLU A 11 13.19 -17.35 7.70
C GLU A 11 13.46 -16.12 8.56
N LYS A 12 12.40 -15.44 9.00
CA LYS A 12 12.48 -14.28 9.88
C LYS A 12 12.67 -14.62 11.35
N GLU A 13 12.38 -15.86 11.75
CA GLU A 13 12.60 -16.40 13.11
C GLU A 13 14.05 -16.81 13.37
N ARG A 14 14.91 -16.78 12.35
CA ARG A 14 16.34 -17.07 12.49
C ARG A 14 17.06 -16.01 13.32
N PRO A 15 18.25 -16.34 13.87
CA PRO A 15 19.11 -15.35 14.51
C PRO A 15 19.33 -14.12 13.59
N PHE A 16 19.59 -12.96 14.20
CA PHE A 16 19.66 -11.67 13.49
C PHE A 16 20.67 -11.65 12.34
N ASP A 17 21.78 -12.34 12.48
CA ASP A 17 22.86 -12.47 11.49
C ASP A 17 22.53 -13.44 10.34
N GLU A 18 21.56 -14.33 10.53
CA GLU A 18 21.10 -15.30 9.54
C GLU A 18 19.75 -14.91 8.90
N ALA A 19 18.97 -14.03 9.54
CA ALA A 19 17.67 -13.62 9.04
C ALA A 19 17.81 -12.73 7.81
N PRO A 20 17.07 -13.00 6.72
CA PRO A 20 17.13 -12.16 5.53
C PRO A 20 16.61 -10.75 5.81
N PHE A 21 17.20 -9.75 5.14
CA PHE A 21 16.77 -8.37 5.23
C PHE A 21 15.39 -8.17 4.56
N GLY A 22 14.70 -7.10 4.96
CA GLY A 22 13.47 -6.66 4.35
C GLY A 22 12.23 -6.83 5.24
N VAL A 23 11.20 -6.07 4.90
CA VAL A 23 9.92 -6.01 5.61
C VAL A 23 8.77 -5.94 4.62
N VAL A 24 7.58 -6.34 5.04
CA VAL A 24 6.36 -6.05 4.27
C VAL A 24 5.93 -4.61 4.53
N GLY A 25 5.61 -3.86 3.47
CA GLY A 25 5.33 -2.44 3.60
C GLY A 25 4.36 -1.88 2.56
N LEU A 26 3.84 -2.70 1.62
CA LEU A 26 2.89 -2.21 0.61
C LEU A 26 1.59 -1.74 1.24
N GLU A 27 1.03 -2.55 2.13
CA GLU A 27 -0.27 -2.31 2.74
C GLU A 27 -0.21 -1.23 3.82
N THR A 28 0.99 -0.94 4.34
CA THR A 28 1.22 0.10 5.35
C THR A 28 1.73 1.42 4.77
N ALA A 29 2.11 1.45 3.49
CA ALA A 29 2.75 2.62 2.88
C ALA A 29 1.85 3.87 2.91
N VAL A 30 0.58 3.74 2.54
CA VAL A 30 -0.38 4.87 2.52
C VAL A 30 -0.67 5.36 3.93
N PRO A 31 -1.16 4.51 4.87
CA PRO A 31 -1.51 4.97 6.20
C PRO A 31 -0.31 5.53 6.98
N VAL A 32 0.86 4.91 6.90
CA VAL A 32 2.06 5.42 7.56
C VAL A 32 2.48 6.77 6.97
N THR A 33 2.42 6.94 5.65
CA THR A 33 2.74 8.24 5.02
C THR A 33 1.76 9.33 5.42
N ILE A 34 0.47 9.04 5.48
CA ILE A 34 -0.53 10.01 5.93
C ILE A 34 -0.27 10.39 7.38
N THR A 35 -0.05 9.42 8.25
CA THR A 35 0.17 9.62 9.68
C THR A 35 1.42 10.45 9.96
N GLU A 36 2.55 10.03 9.39
CA GLU A 36 3.86 10.58 9.75
C GLU A 36 4.24 11.82 8.95
N LEU A 37 3.75 11.98 7.73
CA LEU A 37 4.20 13.07 6.87
C LEU A 37 3.09 14.06 6.51
N VAL A 38 1.87 13.60 6.28
CA VAL A 38 0.80 14.53 5.89
C VAL A 38 0.19 15.19 7.12
N ARG A 39 -0.17 14.44 8.14
CA ARG A 39 -0.79 14.99 9.37
C ARG A 39 0.17 15.85 10.18
N THR A 40 1.45 15.58 10.10
CA THR A 40 2.51 16.38 10.73
C THR A 40 2.89 17.64 9.95
N GLY A 41 2.33 17.82 8.74
CA GLY A 41 2.57 18.98 7.89
C GLY A 41 3.91 18.95 7.12
N VAL A 42 4.64 17.82 7.14
CA VAL A 42 5.86 17.64 6.34
C VAL A 42 5.56 17.59 4.86
N LEU A 43 4.43 16.97 4.48
CA LEU A 43 3.93 16.92 3.11
C LEU A 43 2.48 17.39 3.05
N THR A 44 2.13 18.08 1.96
CA THR A 44 0.72 18.23 1.61
C THR A 44 0.19 16.92 1.00
N PRO A 45 -1.14 16.69 0.99
CA PRO A 45 -1.72 15.53 0.31
C PRO A 45 -1.31 15.43 -1.17
N LEU A 46 -1.22 16.56 -1.86
CA LEU A 46 -0.79 16.60 -3.27
C LEU A 46 0.67 16.15 -3.43
N GLN A 47 1.56 16.63 -2.56
CA GLN A 47 2.96 16.20 -2.56
C GLN A 47 3.12 14.71 -2.24
N MET A 48 2.28 14.15 -1.37
CA MET A 48 2.24 12.70 -1.14
C MET A 48 1.91 11.96 -2.43
N VAL A 49 0.83 12.36 -3.13
CA VAL A 49 0.42 11.74 -4.40
C VAL A 49 1.50 11.88 -5.46
N GLU A 50 2.12 13.06 -5.56
CA GLU A 50 3.25 13.29 -6.47
C GLU A 50 4.38 12.29 -6.23
N LYS A 51 4.78 12.09 -4.97
CA LYS A 51 5.89 11.18 -4.60
C LYS A 51 5.54 9.70 -4.71
N MET A 52 4.30 9.32 -4.43
CA MET A 52 3.89 7.91 -4.40
C MET A 52 3.30 7.42 -5.73
N SER A 53 2.89 8.31 -6.63
CA SER A 53 2.22 7.94 -7.88
C SER A 53 2.87 8.60 -9.11
N TYR A 54 2.83 9.93 -9.20
CA TYR A 54 3.28 10.64 -10.41
C TYR A 54 4.77 10.47 -10.69
N ASN A 55 5.64 10.71 -9.71
CA ASN A 55 7.08 10.61 -9.89
C ASN A 55 7.54 9.17 -10.20
N PRO A 56 7.07 8.12 -9.51
CA PRO A 56 7.36 6.74 -9.88
C PRO A 56 6.95 6.39 -11.31
N ALA A 57 5.75 6.80 -11.73
CA ALA A 57 5.30 6.56 -13.10
C ALA A 57 6.21 7.24 -14.14
N LYS A 58 6.62 8.48 -13.87
CA LYS A 58 7.54 9.23 -14.73
C LYS A 58 8.93 8.58 -14.80
N ILE A 59 9.46 8.13 -13.66
CA ILE A 59 10.77 7.45 -13.59
C ILE A 59 10.75 6.14 -14.39
N LEU A 60 9.64 5.40 -14.29
CA LEU A 60 9.47 4.12 -15.01
C LEU A 60 9.08 4.31 -16.49
N GLY A 61 8.79 5.54 -16.93
CA GLY A 61 8.35 5.82 -18.30
C GLY A 61 7.00 5.21 -18.67
N ILE A 62 6.10 5.02 -17.67
CA ILE A 62 4.76 4.46 -17.89
C ILE A 62 3.70 5.55 -17.92
N ASP A 63 2.70 5.40 -18.80
CA ASP A 63 1.57 6.35 -18.89
C ASP A 63 0.53 6.09 -17.79
N ARG A 64 0.89 6.40 -16.57
CA ARG A 64 0.11 6.21 -15.34
C ARG A 64 0.35 7.37 -14.36
N GLY A 65 -0.31 7.34 -13.21
CA GLY A 65 -0.08 8.27 -12.10
C GLY A 65 -0.73 9.64 -12.27
N VAL A 66 -1.65 9.79 -13.23
CA VAL A 66 -2.38 11.03 -13.48
C VAL A 66 -3.88 10.74 -13.64
N LEU A 67 -4.72 11.52 -12.98
CA LEU A 67 -6.16 11.51 -13.19
C LEU A 67 -6.51 12.59 -14.24
N ALA A 68 -6.79 12.17 -15.47
CA ALA A 68 -7.23 13.05 -16.56
C ALA A 68 -8.12 12.31 -17.55
N PRO A 69 -9.00 13.01 -18.28
CA PRO A 69 -9.80 12.40 -19.33
C PRO A 69 -8.92 11.67 -20.36
N GLY A 70 -9.33 10.46 -20.74
CA GLY A 70 -8.59 9.63 -21.70
C GLY A 70 -7.40 8.85 -21.11
N LYS A 71 -7.08 9.03 -19.83
CA LYS A 71 -6.07 8.22 -19.14
C LYS A 71 -6.66 6.97 -18.54
N VAL A 72 -5.78 6.00 -18.24
CA VAL A 72 -6.18 4.75 -17.61
C VAL A 72 -6.65 5.02 -16.18
N ALA A 73 -7.80 4.46 -15.84
CA ALA A 73 -8.41 4.62 -14.52
C ALA A 73 -7.79 3.64 -13.51
N ASP A 74 -6.53 3.89 -13.13
CA ASP A 74 -5.86 3.27 -11.99
C ASP A 74 -5.98 4.23 -10.81
N ILE A 75 -6.89 3.96 -9.89
CA ILE A 75 -7.33 4.91 -8.86
C ILE A 75 -7.32 4.24 -7.49
N THR A 76 -6.76 4.92 -6.51
CA THR A 76 -6.88 4.55 -5.09
C THR A 76 -7.71 5.62 -4.37
N VAL A 77 -8.77 5.20 -3.70
CA VAL A 77 -9.62 6.07 -2.88
C VAL A 77 -9.26 5.85 -1.42
N VAL A 78 -8.93 6.94 -0.75
CA VAL A 78 -8.47 6.90 0.64
C VAL A 78 -9.33 7.80 1.51
N ASN A 79 -9.73 7.32 2.68
CA ASN A 79 -10.30 8.15 3.74
C ASN A 79 -9.15 8.63 4.65
N PRO A 80 -8.72 9.90 4.58
CA PRO A 80 -7.54 10.38 5.30
C PRO A 80 -7.76 10.56 6.80
N THR A 81 -9.01 10.51 7.26
CA THR A 81 -9.38 10.76 8.66
C THR A 81 -9.71 9.50 9.44
N GLU A 82 -9.95 8.40 8.75
CA GLU A 82 -10.23 7.12 9.40
C GLU A 82 -8.97 6.57 10.08
N GLU A 83 -9.12 6.20 11.33
CA GLU A 83 -8.03 5.71 12.19
C GLU A 83 -8.22 4.24 12.53
N TYR A 84 -7.11 3.53 12.64
CA TYR A 84 -7.08 2.12 13.03
C TYR A 84 -5.67 1.71 13.46
N ASP A 85 -5.57 0.56 14.11
CA ASP A 85 -4.29 -0.06 14.46
C ASP A 85 -3.89 -1.08 13.39
N ILE A 86 -2.63 -1.03 12.99
CA ILE A 86 -2.10 -1.99 12.01
C ILE A 86 -2.06 -3.38 12.64
N ASP A 87 -2.74 -4.32 11.98
CA ASP A 87 -2.74 -5.75 12.31
C ASP A 87 -2.22 -6.54 11.11
N SER A 88 -1.01 -7.07 11.20
CA SER A 88 -0.37 -7.83 10.12
C SER A 88 -1.12 -9.11 9.76
N ASN A 89 -1.92 -9.66 10.67
CA ASN A 89 -2.74 -10.85 10.39
C ASN A 89 -3.79 -10.56 9.30
N ARG A 90 -4.23 -9.31 9.19
CA ARG A 90 -5.20 -8.85 8.18
C ARG A 90 -4.59 -8.58 6.82
N PHE A 91 -3.26 -8.59 6.67
CA PHE A 91 -2.63 -8.36 5.38
C PHE A 91 -2.96 -9.44 4.36
N ALA A 92 -3.23 -9.05 3.12
CA ALA A 92 -3.33 -9.97 1.99
C ALA A 92 -1.96 -10.60 1.64
N SER A 93 -0.88 -9.94 2.01
CA SER A 93 0.48 -10.45 1.89
C SER A 93 0.67 -11.71 2.74
N LYS A 94 1.35 -12.72 2.17
CA LYS A 94 1.77 -13.93 2.94
C LYS A 94 2.83 -13.62 3.99
N GLY A 95 3.69 -12.62 3.75
CA GLY A 95 4.63 -12.13 4.75
C GLY A 95 3.92 -11.24 5.76
N LYS A 96 4.26 -11.38 7.04
CA LYS A 96 3.64 -10.65 8.16
C LYS A 96 4.65 -9.80 8.94
N ASN A 97 5.92 -9.86 8.58
CA ASN A 97 7.00 -9.16 9.27
C ASN A 97 7.01 -7.66 8.96
N THR A 98 6.21 -6.90 9.65
CA THR A 98 6.15 -5.43 9.57
C THR A 98 6.70 -4.79 10.84
N PRO A 99 7.45 -3.66 10.73
CA PRO A 99 7.86 -2.88 11.90
C PRO A 99 6.73 -2.01 12.45
N PHE A 100 5.56 -2.04 11.81
CA PHE A 100 4.41 -1.18 12.15
C PHE A 100 3.29 -1.93 12.85
N GLU A 101 3.53 -3.17 13.30
CA GLU A 101 2.53 -3.95 14.05
C GLU A 101 2.01 -3.18 15.26
N GLY A 102 0.70 -3.09 15.42
CA GLY A 102 0.04 -2.36 16.50
C GLY A 102 0.16 -0.84 16.43
N LYS A 103 0.80 -0.29 15.38
CA LYS A 103 0.91 1.17 15.22
C LYS A 103 -0.44 1.76 14.89
N HIS A 104 -0.84 2.78 15.67
CA HIS A 104 -2.02 3.58 15.37
C HIS A 104 -1.77 4.50 14.17
N VAL A 105 -2.62 4.42 13.16
CA VAL A 105 -2.46 5.14 11.90
C VAL A 105 -3.76 5.75 11.42
N TYR A 106 -3.63 6.74 10.53
CA TYR A 106 -4.71 7.39 9.79
C TYR A 106 -4.58 7.08 8.30
N GLY A 107 -5.70 7.13 7.59
CA GLY A 107 -5.66 7.00 6.14
C GLY A 107 -5.96 5.59 5.65
N LYS A 108 -7.22 5.21 5.73
CA LYS A 108 -7.69 3.91 5.27
C LYS A 108 -7.96 3.92 3.77
N VAL A 109 -7.44 2.94 3.05
CA VAL A 109 -7.78 2.71 1.65
C VAL A 109 -9.16 2.09 1.57
N LEU A 110 -10.08 2.74 0.87
CA LEU A 110 -11.47 2.28 0.69
C LEU A 110 -11.64 1.48 -0.60
N TYR A 111 -11.02 1.95 -1.68
CA TYR A 111 -11.11 1.28 -2.98
C TYR A 111 -9.77 1.35 -3.70
N THR A 112 -9.49 0.31 -4.48
CA THR A 112 -8.45 0.33 -5.51
C THR A 112 -9.05 -0.12 -6.83
N LEU A 113 -8.89 0.70 -7.86
CA LEU A 113 -9.30 0.41 -9.22
C LEU A 113 -8.06 0.20 -10.08
N VAL A 114 -8.12 -0.78 -10.98
CA VAL A 114 -7.10 -1.03 -12.01
C VAL A 114 -7.82 -1.16 -13.36
N ASN A 115 -7.43 -0.35 -14.33
CA ASN A 115 -8.09 -0.26 -15.65
C ASN A 115 -9.61 -0.02 -15.51
N GLY A 116 -10.03 0.82 -14.55
CA GLY A 116 -11.43 1.13 -14.29
C GLY A 116 -12.24 0.03 -13.56
N ARG A 117 -11.61 -1.09 -13.18
CA ARG A 117 -12.28 -2.15 -12.43
C ARG A 117 -11.86 -2.09 -10.97
N VAL A 118 -12.82 -2.21 -10.06
CA VAL A 118 -12.55 -2.34 -8.63
C VAL A 118 -11.86 -3.68 -8.38
N VAL A 119 -10.66 -3.65 -7.82
CA VAL A 119 -9.87 -4.85 -7.46
C VAL A 119 -9.74 -5.03 -5.96
N TYR A 120 -10.05 -3.99 -5.20
CA TYR A 120 -10.10 -3.99 -3.75
C TYR A 120 -11.21 -3.07 -3.28
N SER A 121 -11.98 -3.48 -2.30
CA SER A 121 -12.89 -2.61 -1.57
C SER A 121 -12.92 -3.01 -0.09
N ASP A 122 -12.90 -2.01 0.77
CA ASP A 122 -13.17 -2.15 2.20
C ASP A 122 -14.58 -1.60 2.47
N HIS A 123 -15.56 -2.49 2.49
CA HIS A 123 -16.93 -2.14 2.79
C HIS A 123 -17.27 -2.60 4.21
N ASN A 124 -17.50 -1.65 5.11
CA ASN A 124 -17.87 -1.92 6.51
C ASN A 124 -16.91 -2.86 7.27
N GLY A 125 -15.59 -2.75 7.01
CA GLY A 125 -14.60 -3.60 7.65
C GLY A 125 -14.46 -5.01 7.05
N THR A 126 -15.13 -5.29 5.94
CA THR A 126 -14.94 -6.52 5.17
C THR A 126 -14.11 -6.21 3.94
N GLU A 127 -12.86 -6.66 3.94
CA GLU A 127 -11.97 -6.55 2.78
C GLU A 127 -12.41 -7.55 1.71
N ILE A 128 -12.73 -7.05 0.53
CA ILE A 128 -13.05 -7.88 -0.63
C ILE A 128 -11.93 -7.69 -1.65
N LEU A 129 -11.08 -8.69 -1.78
CA LEU A 129 -10.19 -8.82 -2.92
C LEU A 129 -11.00 -9.45 -4.06
N ILE A 130 -11.27 -8.68 -5.08
CA ILE A 130 -11.93 -9.20 -6.28
C ILE A 130 -10.85 -9.94 -7.08
N GLU A 131 -10.96 -11.28 -7.11
CA GLU A 131 -10.04 -12.12 -7.87
C GLU A 131 -10.01 -11.67 -9.34
N ARG A 132 -8.80 -11.46 -9.86
CA ARG A 132 -8.61 -11.25 -11.28
C ARG A 132 -8.79 -12.58 -11.99
N GLU A 133 -9.76 -12.69 -12.88
CA GLU A 133 -9.57 -13.57 -14.02
C GLU A 133 -8.37 -13.02 -14.81
N VAL A 134 -7.21 -13.62 -14.62
CA VAL A 134 -6.03 -13.35 -15.46
C VAL A 134 -6.39 -13.88 -16.84
N PRO A 135 -6.49 -13.02 -17.88
CA PRO A 135 -6.65 -13.53 -19.23
C PRO A 135 -5.46 -14.46 -19.48
N LYS A 136 -5.74 -15.73 -19.81
CA LYS A 136 -4.70 -16.63 -20.31
C LYS A 136 -4.14 -15.99 -21.58
N LEU A 137 -2.86 -15.63 -21.54
CA LEU A 137 -2.08 -15.25 -22.71
C LEU A 137 -2.03 -16.41 -23.71
#